data_466bc0673a7bf5c12177e83bcb25667f
#
_entry.id   466bc0673a7bf5c12177e83bcb25667f
#
_cell.length_a   1.000
_cell.length_b   1.000
_cell.length_c   1.000
_cell.angle_alpha   90.00
_cell.angle_beta   90.00
_cell.angle_gamma   90.00
#
_symmetry.space_group_name_H-M   'P 1'
#
loop_
_entity.id
_entity.type
_entity.pdbx_description
1 polymer ?
#
loop_
_entity_poly.entity_id
_entity_poly.type
_entity_poly.pdbx_seq_one_letter_code
_entity_poly.pdbx_strand_id
1 'polypeptide(L)'
;MNTMRAGFALAASLVIGAGITLAQGQQPLHDEQYPQADVAYGLSIYTAKCVVCHGPQGDAAGGVNLRSGKFRNATTDRELATFIRAGSAAGMPAQTLDNSEMTGIIAYLRNMNSVDSASVQTGDATRGRALFEGKGGCMSCHRVGAAGSRVGPNLTDIGTQRSPASIQRSLLDPTSQMMPINRPVRAVKKDGTVITGRRLNEDTYSVQIIDDRERLHSLLKAELKEFTISKTSPMPSFAKTLSSGETSDVVAYLLTLKGQ
;
A
#
# COMPACT_ATOMS: atom_id res chain seq x y z
N MET A 1 -89.93 -23.81 -41.32
CA MET A 1 -89.33 -23.70 -39.99
C MET A 1 -87.83 -23.64 -40.22
N ASN A 2 -87.30 -22.42 -40.32
CA ASN A 2 -85.89 -22.17 -40.61
C ASN A 2 -85.11 -21.96 -39.29
N THR A 3 -84.06 -22.74 -39.19
CA THR A 3 -83.07 -22.49 -38.10
C THR A 3 -81.77 -21.96 -38.74
N MET A 4 -81.55 -20.67 -38.48
CA MET A 4 -80.30 -19.99 -38.82
C MET A 4 -79.23 -20.42 -37.83
N ARG A 5 -78.11 -20.96 -38.39
CA ARG A 5 -76.85 -21.18 -37.62
C ARG A 5 -75.96 -19.96 -37.77
N ALA A 6 -75.70 -19.26 -36.67
CA ALA A 6 -74.72 -18.23 -36.59
C ALA A 6 -73.32 -18.83 -36.40
N GLY A 7 -72.42 -18.54 -37.32
CA GLY A 7 -70.99 -18.93 -37.19
C GLY A 7 -70.23 -17.83 -36.40
N PHE A 8 -69.58 -18.22 -35.33
CA PHE A 8 -68.64 -17.38 -34.62
C PHE A 8 -67.26 -17.53 -35.24
N ALA A 9 -66.73 -16.43 -35.80
CA ALA A 9 -65.34 -16.34 -36.23
C ALA A 9 -64.48 -15.91 -35.03
N LEU A 10 -63.59 -16.76 -34.59
CA LEU A 10 -62.52 -16.37 -33.60
C LEU A 10 -61.40 -15.65 -34.36
N ALA A 11 -61.25 -14.36 -34.09
CA ALA A 11 -60.07 -13.60 -34.50
C ALA A 11 -58.96 -13.84 -33.49
N ALA A 12 -57.90 -14.55 -33.88
CA ALA A 12 -56.69 -14.71 -33.08
C ALA A 12 -55.82 -13.46 -33.26
N SER A 13 -55.75 -12.62 -32.23
CA SER A 13 -54.85 -11.46 -32.14
C SER A 13 -53.44 -11.93 -31.76
N LEU A 14 -52.53 -11.88 -32.72
CA LEU A 14 -51.08 -12.14 -32.50
C LEU A 14 -50.51 -10.88 -31.81
N VAL A 15 -50.23 -10.97 -30.49
CA VAL A 15 -49.47 -9.92 -29.79
C VAL A 15 -47.98 -10.19 -30.00
N ILE A 16 -47.36 -9.43 -30.92
CA ILE A 16 -45.91 -9.40 -31.06
C ILE A 16 -45.35 -8.57 -29.91
N GLY A 17 -44.89 -9.26 -28.85
CA GLY A 17 -44.13 -8.64 -27.77
C GLY A 17 -42.76 -8.18 -28.27
N ALA A 18 -42.61 -6.90 -28.55
CA ALA A 18 -41.30 -6.29 -28.76
C ALA A 18 -40.53 -6.35 -27.42
N GLY A 19 -39.62 -7.30 -27.28
CA GLY A 19 -38.69 -7.39 -26.19
C GLY A 19 -37.76 -6.16 -26.21
N ILE A 20 -38.01 -5.20 -25.31
CA ILE A 20 -37.06 -4.11 -25.07
C ILE A 20 -35.90 -4.74 -24.31
N THR A 21 -34.82 -5.09 -25.01
CA THR A 21 -33.53 -5.35 -24.38
C THR A 21 -33.05 -4.02 -23.81
N LEU A 22 -33.26 -3.82 -22.50
CA LEU A 22 -32.59 -2.77 -21.76
C LEU A 22 -31.09 -3.11 -21.80
N ALA A 23 -30.36 -2.43 -22.66
CA ALA A 23 -28.91 -2.36 -22.53
C ALA A 23 -28.65 -1.78 -21.15
N GLN A 24 -28.19 -2.64 -20.21
CA GLN A 24 -27.66 -2.17 -18.94
C GLN A 24 -26.42 -1.34 -19.28
N GLY A 25 -26.62 -0.05 -19.48
CA GLY A 25 -25.53 0.91 -19.54
C GLY A 25 -24.79 0.81 -18.21
N GLN A 26 -23.53 0.40 -18.29
CA GLN A 26 -22.64 0.49 -17.13
C GLN A 26 -22.71 1.92 -16.64
N GLN A 27 -23.25 2.10 -15.43
CA GLN A 27 -23.23 3.41 -14.78
C GLN A 27 -21.76 3.82 -14.64
N PRO A 28 -21.41 5.07 -14.94
CA PRO A 28 -20.07 5.55 -14.66
C PRO A 28 -19.80 5.35 -13.18
N LEU A 29 -18.71 4.65 -12.88
CA LEU A 29 -18.22 4.50 -11.51
C LEU A 29 -18.09 5.88 -10.90
N HIS A 30 -18.83 6.12 -9.83
CA HIS A 30 -18.62 7.31 -9.02
C HIS A 30 -17.26 7.17 -8.34
N ASP A 31 -16.39 8.15 -8.51
CA ASP A 31 -15.12 8.20 -7.80
C ASP A 31 -15.42 7.92 -6.31
N GLU A 32 -14.72 6.92 -5.74
CA GLU A 32 -14.81 6.46 -4.33
C GLU A 32 -15.87 5.39 -3.98
N GLN A 33 -16.71 4.91 -4.91
CA GLN A 33 -17.63 3.80 -4.65
C GLN A 33 -17.39 2.64 -5.60
N TYR A 34 -16.62 1.66 -5.13
CA TYR A 34 -16.27 0.49 -5.93
C TYR A 34 -16.99 -0.76 -5.41
N PRO A 35 -17.67 -1.53 -6.30
CA PRO A 35 -18.24 -2.82 -5.93
C PRO A 35 -17.16 -3.75 -5.39
N GLN A 36 -17.47 -4.47 -4.30
CA GLN A 36 -16.52 -5.41 -3.69
C GLN A 36 -16.04 -6.49 -4.67
N ALA A 37 -16.89 -6.88 -5.64
CA ALA A 37 -16.51 -7.81 -6.69
C ALA A 37 -15.41 -7.26 -7.60
N ASP A 38 -15.46 -5.96 -7.95
CA ASP A 38 -14.43 -5.32 -8.77
C ASP A 38 -13.12 -5.19 -8.00
N VAL A 39 -13.19 -4.88 -6.71
CA VAL A 39 -12.02 -4.82 -5.83
C VAL A 39 -11.35 -6.20 -5.73
N ALA A 40 -12.14 -7.27 -5.55
CA ALA A 40 -11.63 -8.64 -5.48
C ALA A 40 -11.02 -9.09 -6.83
N TYR A 41 -11.68 -8.75 -7.94
CA TYR A 41 -11.14 -9.01 -9.28
C TYR A 41 -9.83 -8.25 -9.51
N GLY A 42 -9.79 -6.98 -9.14
CA GLY A 42 -8.60 -6.14 -9.22
C GLY A 42 -7.42 -6.67 -8.42
N LEU A 43 -7.67 -7.25 -7.24
CA LEU A 43 -6.64 -7.96 -6.47
C LEU A 43 -6.01 -9.10 -7.29
N SER A 44 -6.82 -9.89 -8.01
CA SER A 44 -6.30 -10.97 -8.86
C SER A 44 -5.43 -10.44 -10.00
N ILE A 45 -5.84 -9.36 -10.66
CA ILE A 45 -5.05 -8.68 -11.71
C ILE A 45 -3.74 -8.12 -11.13
N TYR A 46 -3.82 -7.45 -9.98
CA TYR A 46 -2.65 -6.93 -9.29
C TYR A 46 -1.64 -8.01 -8.98
N THR A 47 -2.10 -9.13 -8.43
CA THR A 47 -1.26 -10.28 -8.08
C THR A 47 -0.59 -10.88 -9.32
N ALA A 48 -1.30 -10.95 -10.43
CA ALA A 48 -0.78 -11.53 -11.67
C ALA A 48 0.20 -10.61 -12.42
N LYS A 49 -0.04 -9.29 -12.42
CA LYS A 49 0.66 -8.37 -13.34
C LYS A 49 1.50 -7.29 -12.65
N CYS A 50 1.21 -6.91 -11.40
CA CYS A 50 1.78 -5.72 -10.76
C CYS A 50 2.74 -6.03 -9.61
N VAL A 51 2.51 -7.15 -8.90
CA VAL A 51 3.26 -7.55 -7.69
C VAL A 51 4.76 -7.63 -7.92
N VAL A 52 5.21 -8.07 -9.10
CA VAL A 52 6.64 -8.25 -9.40
C VAL A 52 7.44 -6.96 -9.17
N CYS A 53 6.88 -5.81 -9.54
CA CYS A 53 7.53 -4.52 -9.37
C CYS A 53 7.05 -3.78 -8.12
N HIS A 54 5.74 -3.80 -7.85
CA HIS A 54 5.14 -3.01 -6.77
C HIS A 54 5.09 -3.74 -5.42
N GLY A 55 5.39 -5.04 -5.40
CA GLY A 55 5.29 -5.87 -4.21
C GLY A 55 3.84 -6.16 -3.80
N PRO A 56 3.63 -7.14 -2.92
CA PRO A 56 2.29 -7.53 -2.48
C PRO A 56 1.58 -6.43 -1.67
N GLN A 57 2.33 -5.46 -1.15
CA GLN A 57 1.82 -4.34 -0.36
C GLN A 57 1.76 -3.02 -1.15
N GLY A 58 2.16 -3.00 -2.42
CA GLY A 58 2.14 -1.80 -3.25
C GLY A 58 3.18 -0.74 -2.88
N ASP A 59 4.23 -1.11 -2.16
CA ASP A 59 5.24 -0.20 -1.61
C ASP A 59 6.69 -0.61 -1.91
N ALA A 60 6.89 -1.59 -2.78
CA ALA A 60 8.23 -2.08 -3.12
C ALA A 60 8.93 -1.24 -4.21
N ALA A 61 8.19 -0.59 -5.11
CA ALA A 61 8.77 0.31 -6.08
C ALA A 61 9.22 1.60 -5.40
N GLY A 62 10.49 1.95 -5.55
CA GLY A 62 11.10 3.09 -4.84
C GLY A 62 10.33 4.40 -5.04
N GLY A 63 9.91 5.02 -3.95
CA GLY A 63 9.17 6.29 -3.94
C GLY A 63 7.68 6.20 -4.33
N VAL A 64 7.16 5.01 -4.63
CA VAL A 64 5.76 4.80 -4.98
C VAL A 64 5.05 4.03 -3.88
N ASN A 65 3.98 4.60 -3.35
CA ASN A 65 3.09 3.96 -2.39
C ASN A 65 1.68 3.85 -2.97
N LEU A 66 1.35 2.70 -3.54
CA LEU A 66 0.05 2.44 -4.15
C LEU A 66 -1.08 2.37 -3.12
N ARG A 67 -0.75 2.07 -1.85
CA ARG A 67 -1.75 1.93 -0.78
C ARG A 67 -2.41 3.23 -0.38
N SER A 68 -1.79 4.37 -0.68
CA SER A 68 -2.39 5.68 -0.37
C SER A 68 -3.74 5.87 -1.06
N GLY A 69 -4.01 5.14 -2.15
CA GLY A 69 -5.16 5.35 -3.02
C GLY A 69 -5.17 6.71 -3.71
N LYS A 70 -4.20 7.57 -3.37
CA LYS A 70 -4.03 8.93 -3.90
C LYS A 70 -2.74 9.00 -4.68
N PHE A 71 -2.82 9.41 -5.93
CA PHE A 71 -1.69 9.47 -6.84
C PHE A 71 -1.49 10.90 -7.36
N ARG A 72 -0.29 11.44 -7.19
CA ARG A 72 0.03 12.82 -7.57
C ARG A 72 -0.32 13.16 -9.01
N ASN A 73 -0.08 12.22 -9.94
CA ASN A 73 -0.25 12.42 -11.38
C ASN A 73 -1.51 11.74 -11.93
N ALA A 74 -2.41 11.26 -11.07
CA ALA A 74 -3.62 10.53 -11.45
C ALA A 74 -4.67 10.65 -10.35
N THR A 75 -5.28 11.82 -10.23
CA THR A 75 -6.24 12.13 -9.17
C THR A 75 -7.59 11.46 -9.43
N THR A 76 -7.99 11.39 -10.70
CA THR A 76 -9.22 10.71 -11.14
C THR A 76 -8.93 9.30 -11.66
N ASP A 77 -9.96 8.46 -11.72
CA ASP A 77 -9.85 7.10 -12.26
C ASP A 77 -9.50 7.10 -13.75
N ARG A 78 -9.98 8.09 -14.48
CA ARG A 78 -9.63 8.25 -15.91
C ARG A 78 -8.15 8.56 -16.09
N GLU A 79 -7.60 9.43 -15.27
CA GLU A 79 -6.18 9.75 -15.28
C GLU A 79 -5.34 8.54 -14.86
N LEU A 80 -5.80 7.79 -13.86
CA LEU A 80 -5.15 6.57 -13.41
C LEU A 80 -5.15 5.49 -14.51
N ALA A 81 -6.29 5.30 -15.20
CA ALA A 81 -6.38 4.40 -16.35
C ALA A 81 -5.43 4.81 -17.46
N THR A 82 -5.37 6.11 -17.78
CA THR A 82 -4.48 6.65 -18.81
C THR A 82 -3.02 6.42 -18.44
N PHE A 83 -2.66 6.70 -17.17
CA PHE A 83 -1.31 6.48 -16.66
C PHE A 83 -0.89 5.00 -16.72
N ILE A 84 -1.76 4.08 -16.30
CA ILE A 84 -1.47 2.64 -16.32
C ILE A 84 -1.28 2.16 -17.76
N ARG A 85 -2.11 2.62 -18.72
CA ARG A 85 -1.97 2.26 -20.13
C ARG A 85 -0.70 2.81 -20.77
N ALA A 86 -0.35 4.03 -20.45
CA ALA A 86 0.82 4.70 -21.03
C ALA A 86 2.15 4.27 -20.37
N GLY A 87 2.12 3.85 -19.10
CA GLY A 87 3.31 3.69 -18.29
C GLY A 87 3.95 5.02 -17.91
N SER A 88 5.21 5.01 -17.50
CA SER A 88 5.93 6.23 -17.11
C SER A 88 7.38 6.21 -17.57
N ALA A 89 7.92 7.40 -17.84
CA ALA A 89 9.35 7.57 -18.13
C ALA A 89 10.26 7.16 -16.94
N ALA A 90 9.71 7.07 -15.73
CA ALA A 90 10.42 6.62 -14.53
C ALA A 90 10.54 5.09 -14.42
N GLY A 91 10.15 4.33 -15.46
CA GLY A 91 10.40 2.90 -15.55
C GLY A 91 9.16 1.98 -15.38
N MET A 92 7.97 2.53 -15.17
CA MET A 92 6.76 1.72 -15.23
C MET A 92 6.41 1.41 -16.69
N PRO A 93 6.36 0.12 -17.12
CA PRO A 93 5.98 -0.22 -18.49
C PRO A 93 4.49 0.04 -18.75
N ALA A 94 4.16 0.33 -20.01
CA ALA A 94 2.78 0.41 -20.48
C ALA A 94 2.05 -0.94 -20.26
N GLN A 95 0.81 -0.89 -19.79
CA GLN A 95 0.01 -2.09 -19.51
C GLN A 95 -1.13 -2.23 -20.49
N THR A 96 -1.21 -3.40 -21.14
CA THR A 96 -2.36 -3.77 -21.95
C THR A 96 -3.38 -4.48 -21.07
N LEU A 97 -4.43 -3.75 -20.71
CA LEU A 97 -5.55 -4.24 -19.90
C LEU A 97 -6.85 -3.96 -20.67
N ASP A 98 -7.76 -4.93 -20.68
CA ASP A 98 -9.10 -4.69 -21.16
C ASP A 98 -9.90 -3.78 -20.20
N ASN A 99 -11.13 -3.42 -20.58
CA ASN A 99 -11.92 -2.50 -19.76
C ASN A 99 -12.31 -3.08 -18.41
N SER A 100 -12.58 -4.37 -18.34
CA SER A 100 -12.93 -5.05 -17.07
C SER A 100 -11.73 -5.16 -16.15
N GLU A 101 -10.57 -5.55 -16.69
CA GLU A 101 -9.30 -5.57 -15.98
C GLU A 101 -8.92 -4.18 -15.47
N MET A 102 -9.10 -3.14 -16.29
CA MET A 102 -8.82 -1.75 -15.92
C MET A 102 -9.74 -1.26 -14.81
N THR A 103 -11.04 -1.54 -14.91
CA THR A 103 -12.02 -1.22 -13.86
C THR A 103 -11.64 -1.91 -12.54
N GLY A 104 -11.36 -3.21 -12.58
CA GLY A 104 -10.96 -3.97 -11.41
C GLY A 104 -9.68 -3.46 -10.77
N ILE A 105 -8.62 -3.22 -11.55
CA ILE A 105 -7.34 -2.75 -11.01
C ILE A 105 -7.47 -1.38 -10.36
N ILE A 106 -8.24 -0.46 -10.95
CA ILE A 106 -8.50 0.86 -10.36
C ILE A 106 -9.27 0.72 -9.04
N ALA A 107 -10.33 -0.08 -9.03
CA ALA A 107 -11.10 -0.37 -7.83
C ALA A 107 -10.22 -0.92 -6.70
N TYR A 108 -9.34 -1.86 -7.02
CA TYR A 108 -8.40 -2.41 -6.05
C TYR A 108 -7.40 -1.38 -5.55
N LEU A 109 -6.75 -0.61 -6.43
CA LEU A 109 -5.76 0.40 -6.06
C LEU A 109 -6.36 1.50 -5.18
N ARG A 110 -7.59 1.94 -5.44
CA ARG A 110 -8.31 2.91 -4.62
C ARG A 110 -8.69 2.35 -3.24
N ASN A 111 -8.91 1.05 -3.15
CA ASN A 111 -9.29 0.35 -1.93
C ASN A 111 -8.18 -0.49 -1.30
N MET A 112 -6.96 -0.45 -1.83
CA MET A 112 -5.88 -1.34 -1.43
C MET A 112 -5.59 -1.31 0.08
N ASN A 113 -5.76 -0.14 0.72
CA ASN A 113 -5.58 0.01 2.16
C ASN A 113 -6.73 -0.64 2.96
N SER A 114 -7.93 -0.70 2.41
CA SER A 114 -9.13 -1.24 3.07
C SER A 114 -9.22 -2.77 2.95
N VAL A 115 -8.79 -3.36 1.83
CA VAL A 115 -8.85 -4.80 1.58
C VAL A 115 -8.07 -5.59 2.62
N ASP A 116 -6.89 -5.11 3.02
CA ASP A 116 -6.06 -5.76 4.03
C ASP A 116 -6.52 -5.47 5.47
N SER A 117 -7.36 -4.46 5.68
CA SER A 117 -7.88 -4.12 7.01
C SER A 117 -8.78 -5.20 7.58
N ALA A 118 -9.50 -5.93 6.73
CA ALA A 118 -10.42 -6.99 7.14
C ALA A 118 -9.72 -8.25 7.70
N SER A 119 -8.41 -8.42 7.44
CA SER A 119 -7.65 -9.61 7.85
C SER A 119 -6.92 -9.49 9.17
N VAL A 120 -6.87 -8.29 9.76
CA VAL A 120 -6.17 -8.03 11.02
C VAL A 120 -7.19 -7.63 12.08
N GLN A 121 -7.20 -8.36 13.20
CA GLN A 121 -8.01 -7.97 14.35
C GLN A 121 -7.58 -6.58 14.83
N THR A 122 -8.53 -5.66 14.88
CA THR A 122 -8.31 -4.32 15.41
C THR A 122 -8.23 -4.38 16.93
N GLY A 123 -7.12 -3.90 17.48
CA GLY A 123 -6.91 -3.73 18.92
C GLY A 123 -7.43 -2.37 19.42
N ASP A 124 -7.02 -2.04 20.64
CA ASP A 124 -7.32 -0.76 21.30
C ASP A 124 -6.15 0.22 21.10
N ALA A 125 -6.41 1.35 20.45
CA ALA A 125 -5.39 2.34 20.14
C ALA A 125 -4.78 3.02 21.38
N THR A 126 -5.54 3.16 22.48
CA THR A 126 -5.06 3.78 23.72
C THR A 126 -4.06 2.85 24.41
N ARG A 127 -4.37 1.54 24.51
CA ARG A 127 -3.43 0.56 25.02
C ARG A 127 -2.21 0.43 24.09
N GLY A 128 -2.45 0.47 22.77
CA GLY A 128 -1.39 0.44 21.76
C GLY A 128 -0.41 1.59 21.90
N ARG A 129 -0.89 2.80 22.19
CA ARG A 129 -0.04 3.95 22.50
C ARG A 129 0.82 3.70 23.75
N ALA A 130 0.22 3.22 24.83
CA ALA A 130 0.96 2.93 26.06
C ALA A 130 2.05 1.85 25.85
N LEU A 131 1.75 0.82 25.02
CA LEU A 131 2.74 -0.19 24.63
C LEU A 131 3.86 0.40 23.76
N PHE A 132 3.53 1.26 22.81
CA PHE A 132 4.47 1.91 21.90
C PHE A 132 5.45 2.81 22.64
N GLU A 133 4.95 3.62 23.59
CA GLU A 133 5.75 4.54 24.41
C GLU A 133 6.49 3.82 25.56
N GLY A 134 5.95 2.70 26.05
CA GLY A 134 6.45 1.94 27.20
C GLY A 134 7.13 0.63 26.83
N LYS A 135 6.45 -0.51 27.04
CA LYS A 135 6.99 -1.88 26.90
C LYS A 135 7.67 -2.14 25.57
N GLY A 136 7.12 -1.60 24.47
CA GLY A 136 7.68 -1.78 23.13
C GLY A 136 8.96 -0.98 22.88
N GLY A 137 9.23 0.09 23.64
CA GLY A 137 10.41 0.92 23.49
C GLY A 137 10.55 1.58 22.11
N CYS A 138 9.45 1.72 21.36
CA CYS A 138 9.49 2.11 19.96
C CYS A 138 10.04 3.52 19.75
N MET A 139 9.81 4.43 20.72
CA MET A 139 10.27 5.82 20.71
C MET A 139 11.80 5.95 20.79
N SER A 140 12.52 4.92 21.20
CA SER A 140 13.99 4.93 21.20
C SER A 140 14.59 4.98 19.79
N CYS A 141 13.82 4.54 18.78
CA CYS A 141 14.24 4.54 17.39
C CYS A 141 13.31 5.35 16.47
N HIS A 142 12.02 5.38 16.77
CA HIS A 142 11.01 6.01 15.92
C HIS A 142 10.52 7.34 16.48
N ARG A 143 10.14 8.21 15.54
CA ARG A 143 9.55 9.52 15.82
C ARG A 143 8.07 9.53 15.46
N VAL A 144 7.26 10.17 16.32
CA VAL A 144 5.85 10.51 16.06
C VAL A 144 5.66 11.99 16.39
N GLY A 145 5.29 12.80 15.41
CA GLY A 145 5.23 14.25 15.56
C GLY A 145 6.60 14.84 15.93
N ALA A 146 6.66 15.55 17.05
CA ALA A 146 7.90 16.13 17.58
C ALA A 146 8.65 15.20 18.55
N ALA A 147 8.04 14.10 19.00
CA ALA A 147 8.56 13.21 20.03
C ALA A 147 9.26 11.97 19.45
N GLY A 148 10.26 11.45 20.16
CA GLY A 148 11.01 10.24 19.79
C GLY A 148 12.23 10.49 18.94
N SER A 149 12.92 9.40 18.59
CA SER A 149 14.20 9.41 17.89
C SER A 149 14.04 9.40 16.36
N ARG A 150 15.04 9.95 15.68
CA ARG A 150 15.15 9.99 14.19
C ARG A 150 16.01 8.86 13.63
N VAL A 151 16.52 7.97 14.47
CA VAL A 151 17.36 6.83 14.04
C VAL A 151 16.57 5.91 13.13
N GLY A 152 15.33 5.56 13.50
CA GLY A 152 14.39 4.84 12.66
C GLY A 152 13.56 5.75 11.74
N PRO A 153 12.74 5.15 10.88
CA PRO A 153 11.76 5.89 10.07
C PRO A 153 10.78 6.70 10.94
N ASN A 154 10.38 7.87 10.43
CA ASN A 154 9.30 8.65 11.02
C ASN A 154 7.96 7.93 10.82
N LEU A 155 7.17 7.82 11.87
CA LEU A 155 5.88 7.13 11.87
C LEU A 155 4.68 8.06 11.99
N THR A 156 4.88 9.38 11.91
CA THR A 156 3.82 10.39 12.11
C THR A 156 2.61 10.18 11.20
N ASP A 157 2.80 9.64 10.01
CA ASP A 157 1.77 9.42 9.00
C ASP A 157 1.65 7.95 8.55
N ILE A 158 2.20 7.03 9.35
CA ILE A 158 2.30 5.61 8.98
C ILE A 158 0.93 4.97 8.71
N GLY A 159 -0.12 5.43 9.40
CA GLY A 159 -1.49 4.94 9.22
C GLY A 159 -2.12 5.30 7.88
N THR A 160 -1.54 6.26 7.13
CA THR A 160 -1.94 6.54 5.75
C THR A 160 -1.04 5.82 4.73
N GLN A 161 0.15 5.39 5.15
CA GLN A 161 1.15 4.80 4.26
C GLN A 161 1.12 3.28 4.24
N ARG A 162 0.67 2.66 5.33
CA ARG A 162 0.74 1.20 5.52
C ARG A 162 -0.60 0.62 5.93
N SER A 163 -0.91 -0.58 5.41
CA SER A 163 -2.08 -1.33 5.89
C SER A 163 -1.85 -1.94 7.27
N PRO A 164 -2.93 -2.31 7.98
CA PRO A 164 -2.84 -3.07 9.23
C PRO A 164 -1.95 -4.29 9.10
N ALA A 165 -2.12 -5.09 8.05
CA ALA A 165 -1.33 -6.30 7.81
C ALA A 165 0.15 -5.99 7.55
N SER A 166 0.47 -4.89 6.84
CA SER A 166 1.85 -4.48 6.61
C SER A 166 2.52 -3.99 7.90
N ILE A 167 1.79 -3.23 8.72
CA ILE A 167 2.28 -2.79 10.04
C ILE A 167 2.52 -4.00 10.93
N GLN A 168 1.56 -4.94 11.02
CA GLN A 168 1.70 -6.15 11.82
C GLN A 168 2.92 -6.97 11.39
N ARG A 169 3.09 -7.20 10.07
CA ARG A 169 4.27 -7.92 9.57
C ARG A 169 5.57 -7.20 9.89
N SER A 170 5.60 -5.86 9.85
CA SER A 170 6.79 -5.09 10.22
C SER A 170 7.16 -5.26 11.70
N LEU A 171 6.19 -5.49 12.59
CA LEU A 171 6.44 -5.81 14.00
C LEU A 171 6.95 -7.25 14.17
N LEU A 172 6.40 -8.21 13.43
CA LEU A 172 6.70 -9.63 13.60
C LEU A 172 7.94 -10.08 12.82
N ASP A 173 8.14 -9.55 11.60
CA ASP A 173 9.30 -9.83 10.73
C ASP A 173 9.78 -8.54 10.04
N PRO A 174 10.47 -7.67 10.78
CA PRO A 174 10.90 -6.38 10.27
C PRO A 174 11.93 -6.49 9.13
N THR A 175 12.67 -7.58 9.04
CA THR A 175 13.64 -7.79 7.95
C THR A 175 12.95 -8.00 6.61
N SER A 176 11.90 -8.82 6.56
CA SER A 176 11.15 -9.08 5.33
C SER A 176 10.39 -7.85 4.83
N GLN A 177 10.04 -6.93 5.73
CA GLN A 177 9.26 -5.72 5.42
C GLN A 177 10.13 -4.46 5.29
N MET A 178 11.44 -4.59 5.40
CA MET A 178 12.35 -3.45 5.37
C MET A 178 12.52 -2.90 3.96
N MET A 179 12.06 -1.68 3.75
CA MET A 179 12.26 -0.97 2.48
C MET A 179 13.75 -0.75 2.20
N PRO A 180 14.17 -0.80 0.93
CA PRO A 180 15.57 -0.58 0.54
C PRO A 180 16.18 0.72 1.09
N ILE A 181 15.40 1.80 1.13
CA ILE A 181 15.83 3.11 1.67
C ILE A 181 16.18 3.06 3.17
N ASN A 182 15.54 2.15 3.92
CA ASN A 182 15.73 2.02 5.36
C ASN A 182 16.81 0.98 5.72
N ARG A 183 17.47 0.38 4.74
CA ARG A 183 18.56 -0.56 5.00
C ARG A 183 19.72 0.16 5.69
N PRO A 184 20.20 -0.36 6.82
CA PRO A 184 21.35 0.23 7.50
C PRO A 184 22.60 0.05 6.67
N VAL A 185 23.50 0.99 6.83
CA VAL A 185 24.79 0.98 6.14
C VAL A 185 25.94 0.98 7.14
N ARG A 186 27.05 0.40 6.71
CA ARG A 186 28.33 0.47 7.39
C ARG A 186 29.36 1.06 6.43
N ALA A 187 29.97 2.18 6.84
CA ALA A 187 31.03 2.84 6.11
C ALA A 187 32.32 2.80 6.94
N VAL A 188 33.42 2.39 6.34
CA VAL A 188 34.76 2.43 6.93
C VAL A 188 35.59 3.46 6.19
N LYS A 189 36.05 4.50 6.87
CA LYS A 189 36.92 5.52 6.32
C LYS A 189 38.35 4.97 6.15
N LYS A 190 39.14 5.63 5.33
CA LYS A 190 40.56 5.27 5.10
C LYS A 190 41.41 5.32 6.39
N ASP A 191 41.01 6.18 7.35
CA ASP A 191 41.62 6.28 8.67
C ASP A 191 41.20 5.17 9.66
N GLY A 192 40.32 4.23 9.22
CA GLY A 192 39.81 3.14 10.05
C GLY A 192 38.53 3.49 10.83
N THR A 193 38.09 4.73 10.81
CA THR A 193 36.83 5.12 11.48
C THR A 193 35.64 4.39 10.90
N VAL A 194 34.83 3.74 11.74
CA VAL A 194 33.63 3.01 11.36
C VAL A 194 32.39 3.85 11.67
N ILE A 195 31.54 4.06 10.70
CA ILE A 195 30.25 4.75 10.84
C ILE A 195 29.15 3.78 10.40
N THR A 196 28.21 3.54 11.29
CA THR A 196 27.03 2.72 11.01
C THR A 196 25.76 3.52 11.29
N GLY A 197 24.71 3.25 10.53
CA GLY A 197 23.45 3.95 10.74
C GLY A 197 22.48 3.79 9.58
N ARG A 198 21.40 4.55 9.65
CA ARG A 198 20.41 4.60 8.57
C ARG A 198 20.88 5.54 7.47
N ARG A 199 20.81 5.08 6.24
CA ARG A 199 21.06 5.90 5.07
C ARG A 199 19.90 6.89 4.88
N LEU A 200 20.22 8.18 4.74
CA LEU A 200 19.25 9.25 4.48
C LEU A 200 19.22 9.61 3.01
N ASN A 201 20.41 9.70 2.40
CA ASN A 201 20.58 10.01 1.00
C ASN A 201 21.85 9.35 0.47
N GLU A 202 21.88 9.08 -0.83
CA GLU A 202 23.03 8.49 -1.51
C GLU A 202 23.00 8.87 -2.99
N ASP A 203 24.14 9.28 -3.51
CA ASP A 203 24.40 9.45 -4.92
C ASP A 203 25.65 8.66 -5.36
N THR A 204 26.15 8.92 -6.58
CA THR A 204 27.34 8.27 -7.10
C THR A 204 28.60 8.57 -6.27
N TYR A 205 28.68 9.75 -5.66
CA TYR A 205 29.89 10.28 -5.04
C TYR A 205 29.84 10.34 -3.53
N SER A 206 28.64 10.46 -2.95
CA SER A 206 28.45 10.71 -1.53
C SER A 206 27.36 9.84 -0.92
N VAL A 207 27.40 9.73 0.41
CA VAL A 207 26.32 9.12 1.22
C VAL A 207 26.12 9.93 2.50
N GLN A 208 24.85 10.12 2.87
CA GLN A 208 24.45 10.73 4.15
C GLN A 208 23.88 9.65 5.07
N ILE A 209 24.43 9.59 6.27
CA ILE A 209 24.08 8.59 7.29
C ILE A 209 23.69 9.31 8.57
N ILE A 210 22.62 8.86 9.22
CA ILE A 210 22.32 9.20 10.61
C ILE A 210 22.70 8.01 11.48
N ASP A 211 23.59 8.24 12.48
CA ASP A 211 24.04 7.20 13.40
C ASP A 211 23.05 7.00 14.57
N ASP A 212 23.35 6.07 15.46
CA ASP A 212 22.55 5.71 16.65
C ASP A 212 22.45 6.83 17.70
N ARG A 213 23.31 7.84 17.59
CA ARG A 213 23.31 9.05 18.42
C ARG A 213 22.69 10.26 17.72
N GLU A 214 21.97 10.02 16.64
CA GLU A 214 21.35 11.04 15.77
C GLU A 214 22.32 12.03 15.12
N ARG A 215 23.60 11.71 15.04
CA ARG A 215 24.58 12.54 14.34
C ARG A 215 24.52 12.29 12.85
N LEU A 216 24.54 13.36 12.09
CA LEU A 216 24.58 13.34 10.64
C LEU A 216 26.02 13.24 10.15
N HIS A 217 26.28 12.27 9.30
CA HIS A 217 27.54 12.09 8.62
C HIS A 217 27.32 12.23 7.11
N SER A 218 28.06 13.17 6.49
CA SER A 218 28.13 13.30 5.03
C SER A 218 29.52 12.82 4.60
N LEU A 219 29.57 11.73 3.84
CA LEU A 219 30.80 11.02 3.50
C LEU A 219 30.98 10.98 1.99
N LEU A 220 32.17 11.32 1.51
CA LEU A 220 32.57 11.08 0.13
C LEU A 220 32.94 9.60 -0.02
N LYS A 221 32.36 8.90 -1.00
CA LYS A 221 32.64 7.47 -1.24
C LYS A 221 34.10 7.22 -1.59
N ALA A 222 34.76 8.19 -2.23
CA ALA A 222 36.20 8.13 -2.52
C ALA A 222 37.10 8.10 -1.27
N GLU A 223 36.61 8.54 -0.11
CA GLU A 223 37.32 8.52 1.17
C GLU A 223 37.05 7.26 1.98
N LEU A 224 36.17 6.39 1.50
CA LEU A 224 35.81 5.14 2.16
C LEU A 224 36.75 4.00 1.70
N LYS A 225 37.17 3.17 2.67
CA LYS A 225 37.83 1.90 2.44
C LYS A 225 36.79 0.80 2.16
N GLU A 226 35.61 0.90 2.81
CA GLU A 226 34.55 -0.08 2.70
C GLU A 226 33.18 0.62 2.82
N PHE A 227 32.22 0.20 2.03
CA PHE A 227 30.83 0.62 2.12
C PHE A 227 29.92 -0.57 1.89
N THR A 228 29.13 -0.94 2.90
CA THR A 228 28.23 -2.10 2.84
C THR A 228 26.82 -1.71 3.27
N ILE A 229 25.84 -2.32 2.60
CA ILE A 229 24.40 -2.15 2.89
C ILE A 229 23.90 -3.45 3.49
N SER A 230 23.41 -3.40 4.73
CA SER A 230 22.85 -4.57 5.42
C SER A 230 21.51 -4.96 4.80
N LYS A 231 21.28 -6.28 4.75
CA LYS A 231 19.96 -6.84 4.38
C LYS A 231 19.12 -7.17 5.60
N THR A 232 19.65 -7.01 6.82
CA THR A 232 18.97 -7.31 8.08
C THR A 232 18.53 -6.02 8.74
N SER A 233 17.30 -5.98 9.21
CA SER A 233 16.72 -4.84 9.94
C SER A 233 17.36 -4.70 11.32
N PRO A 234 17.70 -3.47 11.77
CA PRO A 234 18.08 -3.21 13.16
C PRO A 234 16.86 -3.21 14.09
N MET A 235 15.65 -3.08 13.58
CA MET A 235 14.43 -3.20 14.36
C MET A 235 14.27 -4.64 14.84
N PRO A 236 14.10 -4.89 16.15
CA PRO A 236 13.88 -6.23 16.66
C PRO A 236 12.53 -6.80 16.23
N SER A 237 12.42 -8.11 16.14
CA SER A 237 11.12 -8.77 16.03
C SER A 237 10.40 -8.75 17.37
N PHE A 238 9.15 -8.33 17.37
CA PHE A 238 8.28 -8.32 18.55
C PHE A 238 7.46 -9.61 18.71
N ALA A 239 7.66 -10.60 17.86
CA ALA A 239 6.91 -11.87 17.89
C ALA A 239 7.00 -12.62 19.24
N LYS A 240 8.06 -12.39 20.02
CA LYS A 240 8.28 -13.02 21.33
C LYS A 240 8.05 -12.08 22.53
N THR A 241 7.96 -10.77 22.29
CA THR A 241 7.88 -9.75 23.34
C THR A 241 6.50 -9.16 23.50
N LEU A 242 5.69 -9.17 22.43
CA LEU A 242 4.29 -8.77 22.44
C LEU A 242 3.40 -9.98 22.18
N SER A 243 2.32 -10.10 22.95
CA SER A 243 1.25 -11.05 22.63
C SER A 243 0.52 -10.66 21.35
N SER A 244 -0.30 -11.54 20.81
CA SER A 244 -1.12 -11.22 19.62
C SER A 244 -2.07 -10.04 19.88
N GLY A 245 -2.68 -9.97 21.08
CA GLY A 245 -3.53 -8.85 21.46
C GLY A 245 -2.75 -7.53 21.58
N GLU A 246 -1.58 -7.54 22.22
CA GLU A 246 -0.71 -6.35 22.30
C GLU A 246 -0.21 -5.90 20.93
N THR A 247 0.09 -6.85 20.04
CA THR A 247 0.45 -6.53 18.65
C THR A 247 -0.71 -5.85 17.93
N SER A 248 -1.94 -6.36 18.09
CA SER A 248 -3.14 -5.73 17.53
C SER A 248 -3.39 -4.33 18.09
N ASP A 249 -3.15 -4.12 19.40
CA ASP A 249 -3.27 -2.80 20.03
C ASP A 249 -2.24 -1.81 19.46
N VAL A 250 -0.98 -2.21 19.29
CA VAL A 250 0.05 -1.36 18.66
C VAL A 250 -0.31 -1.05 17.21
N VAL A 251 -0.81 -2.01 16.44
CA VAL A 251 -1.30 -1.79 15.07
C VAL A 251 -2.43 -0.76 15.07
N ALA A 252 -3.41 -0.90 15.97
CA ALA A 252 -4.51 0.04 16.09
C ALA A 252 -4.02 1.47 16.38
N TYR A 253 -3.07 1.65 17.28
CA TYR A 253 -2.45 2.95 17.55
C TYR A 253 -1.75 3.52 16.30
N LEU A 254 -0.90 2.74 15.64
CA LEU A 254 -0.16 3.19 14.46
C LEU A 254 -1.08 3.61 13.31
N LEU A 255 -2.26 2.98 13.18
CA LEU A 255 -3.28 3.35 12.20
C LEU A 255 -3.95 4.72 12.49
N THR A 256 -3.89 5.22 13.73
CA THR A 256 -4.37 6.57 14.06
C THR A 256 -3.41 7.67 13.62
N LEU A 257 -2.16 7.33 13.32
CA LEU A 257 -1.12 8.28 12.92
C LEU A 257 -1.24 8.59 11.43
N LYS A 258 -1.96 9.68 11.12
CA LYS A 258 -2.32 10.07 9.74
C LYS A 258 -1.63 11.34 9.25
N GLY A 259 -0.61 11.79 9.95
CA GLY A 259 -0.01 13.10 9.73
C GLY A 259 -0.84 14.23 10.36
N GLN A 260 -0.25 15.38 10.55
CA GLN A 260 -0.92 16.64 10.88
C GLN A 260 -0.49 17.69 9.88
#